data_21c7ec429daff5f4e879845770d70813
#
_entry.id   21c7ec429daff5f4e879845770d70813
#
_cell.length_a   1.000
_cell.length_b   1.000
_cell.length_c   1.000
_cell.angle_alpha   90.00
_cell.angle_beta   90.00
_cell.angle_gamma   90.00
#
_symmetry.space_group_name_H-M   'P 1'
#
loop_
_entity.id
_entity.type
_entity.pdbx_description
1 polymer ?
#
loop_
_entity_poly.entity_id
_entity_poly.type
_entity_poly.pdbx_seq_one_letter_code
_entity_poly.pdbx_strand_id
1 'polypeptide(L)'
;ALFLIVMATMMIPGEATIISNYLTVSRLGWLDTYHVLVIPYLTSAMGIFLFRQFYMSFPISLYESARIDGCSNLMFIFRILLPLTKAGIGAMAVYTFINAWNMYMWPLLVTGTTDYRTVQLGISMLDNEDAQSITLMLTGVVMVIIPSISIFIAGQKQLIRGMFSGAIKG
;
A
#
# COMPACT_ATOMS: atom_id res chain seq x y z
N ALA A 1 -22.13 7.56 -7.49
CA ALA A 1 -21.68 7.04 -8.80
C ALA A 1 -20.16 6.80 -8.81
N LEU A 2 -19.31 7.84 -8.62
CA LEU A 2 -17.83 7.73 -8.73
C LEU A 2 -17.24 6.65 -7.79
N PHE A 3 -17.67 6.60 -6.53
CA PHE A 3 -17.20 5.61 -5.57
C PHE A 3 -17.48 4.16 -6.01
N LEU A 4 -18.65 3.90 -6.59
CA LEU A 4 -19.00 2.57 -7.10
C LEU A 4 -18.11 2.16 -8.28
N ILE A 5 -17.73 3.10 -9.14
CA ILE A 5 -16.77 2.85 -10.23
C ILE A 5 -15.41 2.44 -9.64
N VAL A 6 -14.93 3.17 -8.64
CA VAL A 6 -13.67 2.81 -7.96
C VAL A 6 -13.76 1.43 -7.32
N MET A 7 -14.88 1.09 -6.67
CA MET A 7 -15.07 -0.24 -6.08
C MET A 7 -15.11 -1.34 -7.14
N ALA A 8 -15.73 -1.07 -8.30
CA ALA A 8 -15.75 -2.03 -9.41
C ALA A 8 -14.35 -2.39 -9.91
N THR A 9 -13.37 -1.48 -9.83
CA THR A 9 -11.99 -1.80 -10.22
C THR A 9 -11.35 -2.87 -9.33
N MET A 10 -11.78 -3.02 -8.07
CA MET A 10 -11.29 -4.06 -7.17
C MET A 10 -11.75 -5.47 -7.57
N MET A 11 -12.78 -5.58 -8.39
CA MET A 11 -13.27 -6.88 -8.90
C MET A 11 -12.39 -7.41 -10.03
N ILE A 12 -11.53 -6.57 -10.60
CA ILE A 12 -10.60 -6.97 -11.66
C ILE A 12 -9.34 -7.53 -10.98
N PRO A 13 -9.01 -8.82 -11.19
CA PRO A 13 -7.78 -9.40 -10.65
C PRO A 13 -6.55 -8.66 -11.17
N GLY A 14 -5.60 -8.33 -10.30
CA GLY A 14 -4.36 -7.64 -10.69
C GLY A 14 -3.58 -8.39 -11.77
N GLU A 15 -3.60 -9.71 -11.69
CA GLU A 15 -2.96 -10.61 -12.67
C GLU A 15 -3.52 -10.46 -14.08
N ALA A 16 -4.82 -10.18 -14.20
CA ALA A 16 -5.47 -9.97 -15.51
C ALA A 16 -4.99 -8.69 -16.21
N THR A 17 -4.51 -7.71 -15.46
CA THR A 17 -4.06 -6.41 -15.99
C THR A 17 -2.53 -6.31 -16.11
N ILE A 18 -1.78 -7.29 -15.60
CA ILE A 18 -0.33 -7.19 -15.46
C ILE A 18 0.38 -6.98 -16.82
N ILE A 19 -0.06 -7.69 -17.86
CA ILE A 19 0.52 -7.60 -19.21
C ILE A 19 0.23 -6.21 -19.81
N SER A 20 -1.00 -5.72 -19.69
CA SER A 20 -1.38 -4.40 -20.20
C SER A 20 -0.63 -3.29 -19.49
N ASN A 21 -0.44 -3.41 -18.18
CA ASN A 21 0.35 -2.48 -17.39
C ASN A 21 1.83 -2.51 -17.80
N TYR A 22 2.40 -3.71 -18.00
CA TYR A 22 3.77 -3.85 -18.50
C TYR A 22 3.96 -3.17 -19.87
N LEU A 23 3.08 -3.42 -20.83
CA LEU A 23 3.14 -2.78 -22.13
C LEU A 23 3.03 -1.25 -22.04
N THR A 24 2.21 -0.77 -21.11
CA THR A 24 2.06 0.68 -20.90
C THR A 24 3.34 1.30 -20.36
N VAL A 25 3.92 0.75 -19.30
CA VAL A 25 5.15 1.29 -18.70
C VAL A 25 6.37 1.11 -19.61
N SER A 26 6.39 0.03 -20.41
CA SER A 26 7.40 -0.19 -21.42
C SER A 26 7.37 0.91 -22.50
N ARG A 27 6.18 1.26 -23.00
CA ARG A 27 6.02 2.37 -23.98
C ARG A 27 6.38 3.72 -23.40
N LEU A 28 6.22 3.92 -22.09
CA LEU A 28 6.63 5.14 -21.39
C LEU A 28 8.12 5.19 -21.09
N GLY A 29 8.87 4.13 -21.39
CA GLY A 29 10.30 4.05 -21.09
C GLY A 29 10.61 3.96 -19.59
N TRP A 30 9.67 3.44 -18.77
CA TRP A 30 9.81 3.38 -17.33
C TRP A 30 10.44 2.08 -16.84
N LEU A 31 10.69 1.11 -17.72
CA LEU A 31 11.37 -0.13 -17.32
C LEU A 31 12.70 0.19 -16.66
N ASP A 32 13.06 -0.59 -15.67
CA ASP A 32 14.32 -0.46 -14.94
C ASP A 32 14.52 0.92 -14.29
N THR A 33 13.45 1.45 -13.67
CA THR A 33 13.45 2.73 -12.94
C THR A 33 12.63 2.62 -11.65
N TYR A 34 12.89 3.53 -10.68
CA TYR A 34 12.03 3.66 -9.51
C TYR A 34 10.59 4.10 -9.85
N HIS A 35 10.39 4.81 -10.96
CA HIS A 35 9.06 5.25 -11.38
C HIS A 35 8.11 4.07 -11.58
N VAL A 36 8.57 2.99 -12.23
CA VAL A 36 7.73 1.81 -12.50
C VAL A 36 7.38 1.04 -11.22
N LEU A 37 8.22 1.12 -10.20
CA LEU A 37 7.97 0.46 -8.91
C LEU A 37 7.03 1.25 -8.01
N VAL A 38 6.98 2.58 -8.14
CA VAL A 38 6.25 3.46 -7.21
C VAL A 38 4.95 3.99 -7.81
N ILE A 39 5.00 4.58 -9.02
CA ILE A 39 3.86 5.33 -9.58
C ILE A 39 2.59 4.49 -9.74
N PRO A 40 2.62 3.24 -10.22
CA PRO A 40 1.42 2.42 -10.38
C PRO A 40 0.67 2.14 -9.05
N TYR A 41 1.37 2.27 -7.92
CA TYR A 41 0.84 1.95 -6.59
C TYR A 41 0.55 3.17 -5.70
N LEU A 42 0.69 4.40 -6.24
CA LEU A 42 0.36 5.63 -5.50
C LEU A 42 -1.13 5.75 -5.16
N THR A 43 -1.99 5.05 -5.90
CA THR A 43 -3.42 5.03 -5.64
C THR A 43 -3.90 3.61 -5.37
N SER A 44 -4.83 3.47 -4.42
CA SER A 44 -5.38 2.18 -4.04
C SER A 44 -6.89 2.31 -3.83
N ALA A 45 -7.67 1.53 -4.56
CA ALA A 45 -9.12 1.48 -4.36
C ALA A 45 -9.47 1.03 -2.93
N MET A 46 -8.70 0.10 -2.34
CA MET A 46 -8.82 -0.29 -0.94
C MET A 46 -8.56 0.88 0.01
N GLY A 47 -7.53 1.70 -0.28
CA GLY A 47 -7.25 2.92 0.47
C GLY A 47 -8.41 3.92 0.40
N ILE A 48 -8.94 4.16 -0.79
CA ILE A 48 -10.11 5.04 -0.98
C ILE A 48 -11.31 4.52 -0.19
N PHE A 49 -11.56 3.20 -0.22
CA PHE A 49 -12.63 2.57 0.55
C PHE A 49 -12.45 2.78 2.05
N LEU A 50 -11.29 2.45 2.60
CA LEU A 50 -11.00 2.56 4.02
C LEU A 50 -11.11 4.00 4.52
N PHE A 51 -10.47 4.95 3.84
CA PHE A 51 -10.54 6.36 4.24
C PHE A 51 -11.96 6.91 4.13
N ARG A 52 -12.73 6.51 3.12
CA ARG A 52 -14.14 6.88 3.05
C ARG A 52 -14.92 6.35 4.24
N GLN A 53 -14.73 5.09 4.66
CA GLN A 53 -15.40 4.55 5.83
C GLN A 53 -15.01 5.30 7.10
N PHE A 54 -13.75 5.64 7.28
CA PHE A 54 -13.29 6.47 8.40
C PHE A 54 -13.98 7.84 8.39
N TYR A 55 -14.00 8.53 7.26
CA TYR A 55 -14.58 9.87 7.17
C TYR A 55 -16.08 9.87 7.40
N MET A 56 -16.78 8.84 6.97
CA MET A 56 -18.21 8.68 7.23
C MET A 56 -18.56 8.36 8.69
N SER A 57 -17.59 7.95 9.51
CA SER A 57 -17.81 7.71 10.94
C SER A 57 -17.81 8.98 11.77
N PHE A 58 -17.32 10.11 11.24
CA PHE A 58 -17.32 11.38 11.96
C PHE A 58 -18.68 12.06 11.89
N PRO A 59 -19.13 12.71 13.00
CA PRO A 59 -20.35 13.50 12.99
C PRO A 59 -20.24 14.69 12.02
N ILE A 60 -21.32 14.94 11.26
CA ILE A 60 -21.37 16.08 10.32
C ILE A 60 -21.19 17.42 11.05
N SER A 61 -21.66 17.51 12.31
CA SER A 61 -21.52 18.70 13.17
C SER A 61 -20.07 19.15 13.36
N LEU A 62 -19.10 18.23 13.28
CA LEU A 62 -17.67 18.58 13.33
C LEU A 62 -17.27 19.46 12.14
N TYR A 63 -17.75 19.09 10.95
CA TYR A 63 -17.50 19.90 9.75
C TYR A 63 -18.25 21.22 9.79
N GLU A 64 -19.51 21.21 10.22
CA GLU A 64 -20.35 22.42 10.32
C GLU A 64 -19.76 23.43 11.29
N SER A 65 -19.33 23.01 12.48
CA SER A 65 -18.65 23.87 13.46
C SER A 65 -17.37 24.47 12.88
N ALA A 66 -16.54 23.66 12.23
CA ALA A 66 -15.32 24.15 11.59
C ALA A 66 -15.61 25.19 10.48
N ARG A 67 -16.74 25.04 9.78
CA ARG A 67 -17.18 26.00 8.75
C ARG A 67 -17.63 27.31 9.36
N ILE A 68 -18.32 27.27 10.50
CA ILE A 68 -18.72 28.47 11.28
C ILE A 68 -17.47 29.23 11.73
N ASP A 69 -16.42 28.50 12.16
CA ASP A 69 -15.13 29.06 12.54
C ASP A 69 -14.29 29.59 11.36
N GLY A 70 -14.84 29.59 10.13
CA GLY A 70 -14.16 30.10 8.93
C GLY A 70 -13.16 29.13 8.32
N CYS A 71 -13.17 27.84 8.71
CA CYS A 71 -12.26 26.86 8.19
C CYS A 71 -12.60 26.52 6.72
N SER A 72 -11.61 26.62 5.84
CA SER A 72 -11.75 26.14 4.44
C SER A 72 -11.72 24.62 4.36
N ASN A 73 -12.20 24.04 3.24
CA ASN A 73 -12.22 22.59 3.06
C ASN A 73 -10.82 21.95 3.16
N LEU A 74 -9.81 22.57 2.58
CA LEU A 74 -8.43 22.08 2.68
C LEU A 74 -7.89 22.20 4.12
N MET A 75 -8.16 23.32 4.78
CA MET A 75 -7.78 23.49 6.19
C MET A 75 -8.46 22.45 7.09
N PHE A 76 -9.74 22.16 6.87
CA PHE A 76 -10.46 21.10 7.57
C PHE A 76 -9.78 19.73 7.38
N ILE A 77 -9.43 19.36 6.14
CA ILE A 77 -8.77 18.08 5.84
C ILE A 77 -7.44 18.01 6.60
N PHE A 78 -6.55 18.99 6.43
CA PHE A 78 -5.19 18.90 6.96
C PHE A 78 -5.09 19.15 8.46
N ARG A 79 -5.90 20.04 9.05
CA ARG A 79 -5.80 20.40 10.47
C ARG A 79 -6.72 19.61 11.38
N ILE A 80 -7.82 19.07 10.87
CA ILE A 80 -8.82 18.39 11.69
C ILE A 80 -8.93 16.93 11.28
N LEU A 81 -9.27 16.65 10.04
CA LEU A 81 -9.62 15.31 9.60
C LEU A 81 -8.43 14.35 9.59
N LEU A 82 -7.29 14.73 9.00
CA LEU A 82 -6.09 13.90 8.97
C LEU A 82 -5.55 13.56 10.36
N PRO A 83 -5.41 14.51 11.32
CA PRO A 83 -5.01 14.18 12.68
C PRO A 83 -5.97 13.23 13.41
N LEU A 84 -7.28 13.36 13.18
CA LEU A 84 -8.28 12.47 13.76
C LEU A 84 -8.23 11.06 13.18
N THR A 85 -7.82 10.92 11.92
CA THR A 85 -7.72 9.63 11.22
C THR A 85 -6.34 8.99 11.31
N LYS A 86 -5.42 9.49 12.13
CA LYS A 86 -4.05 8.99 12.23
C LYS A 86 -3.94 7.47 12.47
N ALA A 87 -4.89 6.89 13.20
CA ALA A 87 -4.92 5.43 13.42
C ALA A 87 -5.22 4.68 12.11
N GLY A 88 -6.15 5.19 11.30
CA GLY A 88 -6.45 4.65 9.96
C GLY A 88 -5.30 4.83 8.98
N ILE A 89 -4.63 5.99 9.03
CA ILE A 89 -3.42 6.24 8.23
C ILE A 89 -2.32 5.24 8.61
N GLY A 90 -2.10 5.02 9.91
CA GLY A 90 -1.11 4.04 10.39
C GLY A 90 -1.46 2.61 9.96
N ALA A 91 -2.73 2.21 10.06
CA ALA A 91 -3.19 0.90 9.59
C ALA A 91 -2.96 0.72 8.09
N MET A 92 -3.31 1.74 7.29
CA MET A 92 -3.09 1.71 5.84
C MET A 92 -1.61 1.70 5.48
N ALA A 93 -0.77 2.43 6.20
CA ALA A 93 0.67 2.44 5.99
C ALA A 93 1.29 1.05 6.22
N VAL A 94 0.92 0.36 7.31
CA VAL A 94 1.39 -1.01 7.60
C VAL A 94 0.89 -1.98 6.53
N TYR A 95 -0.39 -1.90 6.16
CA TYR A 95 -0.96 -2.74 5.10
C TYR A 95 -0.23 -2.55 3.77
N THR A 96 -0.04 -1.30 3.35
CA THR A 96 0.65 -0.97 2.09
C THR A 96 2.11 -1.41 2.12
N PHE A 97 2.80 -1.20 3.24
CA PHE A 97 4.18 -1.66 3.41
C PHE A 97 4.29 -3.17 3.23
N ILE A 98 3.45 -3.95 3.94
CA ILE A 98 3.51 -5.42 3.87
C ILE A 98 3.25 -5.90 2.43
N ASN A 99 2.27 -5.32 1.73
CA ASN A 99 1.97 -5.69 0.35
C ASN A 99 3.13 -5.32 -0.61
N ALA A 100 3.67 -4.10 -0.49
CA ALA A 100 4.78 -3.65 -1.32
C ALA A 100 6.06 -4.44 -1.04
N TRP A 101 6.35 -4.73 0.23
CA TRP A 101 7.52 -5.52 0.64
C TRP A 101 7.48 -6.94 0.10
N ASN A 102 6.31 -7.56 0.06
CA ASN A 102 6.15 -8.95 -0.43
C ASN A 102 5.88 -9.01 -1.94
N MET A 103 5.89 -7.87 -2.65
CA MET A 103 5.64 -7.84 -4.08
C MET A 103 6.79 -8.49 -4.85
N TYR A 104 6.45 -9.50 -5.67
CA TYR A 104 7.40 -10.27 -6.44
C TYR A 104 7.18 -10.15 -7.95
N MET A 105 5.98 -10.47 -8.43
CA MET A 105 5.69 -10.62 -9.85
C MET A 105 5.91 -9.33 -10.65
N TRP A 106 5.48 -8.18 -10.13
CA TRP A 106 5.66 -6.91 -10.83
C TRP A 106 7.13 -6.49 -10.94
N PRO A 107 7.92 -6.44 -9.86
CA PRO A 107 9.35 -6.20 -9.96
C PRO A 107 10.08 -7.18 -10.90
N LEU A 108 9.71 -8.46 -10.89
CA LEU A 108 10.29 -9.48 -11.78
C LEU A 108 10.13 -9.10 -13.26
N LEU A 109 8.97 -8.54 -13.62
CA LEU A 109 8.67 -8.18 -15.02
C LEU A 109 9.32 -6.86 -15.44
N VAL A 110 9.49 -5.90 -14.53
CA VAL A 110 9.81 -4.52 -14.89
C VAL A 110 11.23 -4.09 -14.53
N THR A 111 11.98 -4.92 -13.77
CA THR A 111 13.38 -4.62 -13.42
C THR A 111 14.33 -5.65 -14.03
N GLY A 112 15.29 -5.16 -14.81
CA GLY A 112 16.32 -5.98 -15.47
C GLY A 112 17.66 -5.94 -14.74
N THR A 113 18.03 -4.77 -14.21
CA THR A 113 19.33 -4.55 -13.56
C THR A 113 19.26 -4.74 -12.04
N THR A 114 20.38 -5.06 -11.43
CA THR A 114 20.51 -5.24 -9.96
C THR A 114 20.13 -4.00 -9.18
N ASP A 115 20.33 -2.81 -9.76
CA ASP A 115 20.14 -1.51 -9.08
C ASP A 115 18.68 -1.23 -8.73
N TYR A 116 17.72 -1.84 -9.45
CA TYR A 116 16.28 -1.64 -9.26
C TYR A 116 15.56 -2.88 -8.75
N ARG A 117 16.25 -4.00 -8.57
CA ARG A 117 15.64 -5.23 -8.06
C ARG A 117 15.24 -5.09 -6.60
N THR A 118 14.05 -5.60 -6.28
CA THR A 118 13.59 -5.69 -4.89
C THR A 118 14.28 -6.83 -4.17
N VAL A 119 14.29 -6.78 -2.84
CA VAL A 119 14.90 -7.82 -2.00
C VAL A 119 14.23 -9.18 -2.21
N GLN A 120 12.89 -9.20 -2.40
CA GLN A 120 12.14 -10.43 -2.71
C GLN A 120 12.61 -11.07 -4.01
N LEU A 121 12.84 -10.26 -5.04
CA LEU A 121 13.37 -10.75 -6.31
C LEU A 121 14.82 -11.24 -6.16
N GLY A 122 15.66 -10.52 -5.41
CA GLY A 122 17.03 -10.91 -5.15
C GLY A 122 17.14 -12.28 -4.48
N ILE A 123 16.29 -12.57 -3.48
CA ILE A 123 16.29 -13.87 -2.82
C ILE A 123 15.88 -15.00 -3.77
N SER A 124 14.88 -14.77 -4.61
CA SER A 124 14.45 -15.79 -5.57
C SER A 124 15.54 -16.17 -6.58
N MET A 125 16.50 -15.28 -6.82
CA MET A 125 17.64 -15.54 -7.70
C MET A 125 18.74 -16.38 -7.06
N LEU A 126 18.82 -16.39 -5.72
CA LEU A 126 19.76 -17.27 -5.01
C LEU A 126 19.46 -18.75 -5.22
N ASP A 127 18.25 -19.10 -5.63
CA ASP A 127 17.85 -20.48 -5.95
C ASP A 127 18.35 -20.94 -7.34
N ASN A 128 18.68 -19.99 -8.23
CA ASN A 128 19.02 -20.27 -9.62
C ASN A 128 20.52 -20.20 -9.96
N GLU A 129 21.33 -19.57 -9.12
CA GLU A 129 22.77 -19.44 -9.34
C GLU A 129 23.52 -20.53 -8.57
N ASP A 130 23.89 -21.61 -9.29
CA ASP A 130 24.73 -22.73 -8.80
C ASP A 130 24.27 -23.35 -7.48
N ALA A 131 23.03 -23.81 -7.51
CA ALA A 131 22.49 -24.86 -6.67
C ALA A 131 23.39 -25.21 -5.49
N GLN A 132 23.06 -24.90 -4.30
CA GLN A 132 23.42 -25.79 -3.21
C GLN A 132 23.77 -25.13 -1.89
N SER A 133 23.67 -23.83 -1.75
CA SER A 133 23.72 -23.33 -0.39
C SER A 133 22.28 -23.05 0.12
N ILE A 134 21.57 -24.14 0.49
CA ILE A 134 20.32 -24.04 1.27
C ILE A 134 20.51 -23.07 2.44
N THR A 135 21.70 -23.05 3.02
CA THR A 135 22.09 -22.13 4.09
C THR A 135 22.03 -20.66 3.63
N LEU A 136 22.52 -20.36 2.43
CA LEU A 136 22.49 -18.98 1.90
C LEU A 136 21.04 -18.53 1.63
N MET A 137 20.24 -19.41 1.02
CA MET A 137 18.83 -19.14 0.78
C MET A 137 18.06 -18.93 2.09
N LEU A 138 18.24 -19.80 3.08
CA LEU A 138 17.62 -19.66 4.40
C LEU A 138 18.05 -18.37 5.11
N THR A 139 19.33 -18.00 5.00
CA THR A 139 19.84 -16.74 5.55
C THR A 139 19.14 -15.53 4.88
N GLY A 140 19.02 -15.54 3.56
CA GLY A 140 18.31 -14.51 2.80
C GLY A 140 16.85 -14.40 3.24
N VAL A 141 16.14 -15.51 3.36
CA VAL A 141 14.74 -15.56 3.83
C VAL A 141 14.62 -14.96 5.24
N VAL A 142 15.50 -15.32 6.16
CA VAL A 142 15.50 -14.76 7.53
C VAL A 142 15.70 -13.24 7.49
N MET A 143 16.65 -12.74 6.69
CA MET A 143 16.88 -11.29 6.54
C MET A 143 15.65 -10.54 6.03
N VAL A 144 14.87 -11.13 5.12
CA VAL A 144 13.67 -10.48 4.56
C VAL A 144 12.47 -10.53 5.50
N ILE A 145 12.38 -11.54 6.33
CA ILE A 145 11.30 -11.65 7.32
C ILE A 145 11.45 -10.60 8.44
N ILE A 146 12.67 -10.24 8.83
CA ILE A 146 12.91 -9.30 9.94
C ILE A 146 12.21 -7.95 9.75
N PRO A 147 12.33 -7.21 8.62
CA PRO A 147 11.62 -5.96 8.43
C PRO A 147 10.09 -6.12 8.47
N SER A 148 9.55 -7.18 7.87
CA SER A 148 8.10 -7.46 7.87
C SER A 148 7.57 -7.66 9.29
N ILE A 149 8.25 -8.48 10.09
CA ILE A 149 7.87 -8.73 11.50
C ILE A 149 8.02 -7.45 12.32
N SER A 150 9.11 -6.70 12.13
CA SER A 150 9.37 -5.46 12.87
C SER A 150 8.28 -4.43 12.63
N ILE A 151 7.91 -4.20 11.37
CA ILE A 151 6.83 -3.27 11.00
C ILE A 151 5.47 -3.77 11.50
N PHE A 152 5.22 -5.08 11.42
CA PHE A 152 3.98 -5.66 11.94
C PHE A 152 3.86 -5.45 13.45
N ILE A 153 4.91 -5.76 14.23
CA ILE A 153 4.93 -5.57 15.69
C ILE A 153 4.75 -4.09 16.05
N ALA A 154 5.44 -3.19 15.36
CA ALA A 154 5.31 -1.76 15.58
C ALA A 154 3.89 -1.23 15.21
N GLY A 155 3.30 -1.77 14.16
CA GLY A 155 2.04 -1.31 13.57
C GLY A 155 0.78 -2.06 14.03
N GLN A 156 0.89 -3.19 14.74
CA GLN A 156 -0.27 -4.03 15.09
C GLN A 156 -1.36 -3.28 15.88
N LYS A 157 -0.96 -2.35 16.78
CA LYS A 157 -1.93 -1.53 17.54
C LYS A 157 -2.73 -0.59 16.63
N GLN A 158 -2.09 -0.05 15.59
CA GLN A 158 -2.75 0.81 14.59
C GLN A 158 -3.69 -0.01 13.71
N LEU A 159 -3.29 -1.23 13.30
CA LEU A 159 -4.13 -2.15 12.54
C LEU A 159 -5.40 -2.49 13.33
N ILE A 160 -5.26 -2.90 14.60
CA ILE A 160 -6.38 -3.26 15.45
C ILE A 160 -7.32 -2.05 15.64
N ARG A 161 -6.79 -0.89 16.02
CA ARG A 161 -7.58 0.33 16.20
C ARG A 161 -8.26 0.79 14.90
N GLY A 162 -7.54 0.69 13.77
CA GLY A 162 -8.08 1.07 12.47
C GLY A 162 -9.24 0.18 12.03
N MET A 163 -9.16 -1.12 12.25
CA MET A 163 -10.23 -2.07 11.88
C MET A 163 -11.47 -1.96 12.77
N PHE A 164 -11.31 -1.69 14.05
CA PHE A 164 -12.42 -1.66 15.02
C PHE A 164 -13.08 -0.29 15.18
N SER A 165 -12.44 0.81 14.75
CA SER A 165 -13.05 2.14 14.84
C SER A 165 -14.30 2.31 13.95
N GLY A 166 -14.53 1.43 13.00
CA GLY A 166 -15.76 1.36 12.19
C GLY A 166 -16.82 0.38 12.72
N ALA A 167 -16.47 -0.48 13.68
CA ALA A 167 -17.34 -1.56 14.15
C ALA A 167 -18.09 -1.24 15.47
N ILE A 168 -17.70 -0.20 16.19
CA ILE A 168 -18.36 0.20 17.43
C ILE A 168 -19.41 1.27 17.11
N LYS A 169 -20.55 0.82 16.57
CA LYS A 169 -21.86 1.48 16.71
C LYS A 169 -22.67 0.58 17.63
N GLY A 170 -22.54 0.79 18.91
CA GLY A 170 -23.48 0.36 19.92
C GLY A 170 -24.05 1.59 20.55
#